data_19c026a5c15c147e1dc1ebec251a2e6f
#
_entry.id   19c026a5c15c147e1dc1ebec251a2e6f
#
_cell.length_a   1.000
_cell.length_b   1.000
_cell.length_c   1.000
_cell.angle_alpha   90.00
_cell.angle_beta   90.00
_cell.angle_gamma   90.00
#
_symmetry.space_group_name_H-M   'P 1'
#
loop_
_entity.id
_entity.type
_entity.pdbx_description
1 polymer ?
#
loop_
_entity_poly.entity_id
_entity_poly.type
_entity_poly.pdbx_seq_one_letter_code
_entity_poly.pdbx_strand_id
1 'polypeptide(L)'
;MKSYNIQNYIRYKEDISQTNKNSMSNDFESYPRDKLIAKFLPLVDNIAKKFSTTTQACGVLDITDLIQHGSIGLIIAIDKIEWTTLSASVDQEKAIKSFLSKRIKGSIRRAIDINRGAIYIPEHKLIEIRKDNGKDHTMVAMFFNSIFLSIDEQINDDDEDNMLYQIPDQSEVYNVGLMNLYLTSLLKKHLDDREFEVLRLSYGLDCDKHSANEIADKLNIEGTSAYVRISEIKKQAIKKLIDNVEPSQVLDYL
;
A
#
# COMPACT_ATOMS: atom_id res chain seq x y z
N MET A 1 -12.88 9.89 -11.97
CA MET A 1 -11.51 10.21 -12.42
C MET A 1 -11.10 9.52 -13.72
N LYS A 2 -11.37 8.22 -13.90
CA LYS A 2 -10.98 7.47 -15.13
C LYS A 2 -11.58 8.03 -16.45
N SER A 3 -12.78 8.55 -16.47
CA SER A 3 -13.42 9.08 -17.68
C SER A 3 -12.76 10.35 -18.24
N TYR A 4 -12.28 11.24 -17.37
CA TYR A 4 -11.58 12.46 -17.78
C TYR A 4 -10.24 12.14 -18.46
N ASN A 5 -9.52 11.16 -17.96
CA ASN A 5 -8.24 10.72 -18.52
C ASN A 5 -8.40 10.10 -19.91
N ILE A 6 -9.48 9.35 -20.14
CA ILE A 6 -9.78 8.76 -21.46
C ILE A 6 -10.01 9.84 -22.51
N GLN A 7 -10.76 10.90 -22.20
CA GLN A 7 -11.01 12.01 -23.12
C GLN A 7 -9.71 12.75 -23.50
N ASN A 8 -8.85 13.02 -22.52
CA ASN A 8 -7.56 13.65 -22.77
C ASN A 8 -6.66 12.77 -23.66
N TYR A 9 -6.70 11.47 -23.47
CA TYR A 9 -5.95 10.52 -24.29
C TYR A 9 -6.49 10.47 -25.72
N ILE A 10 -7.80 10.54 -25.95
CA ILE A 10 -8.40 10.59 -27.28
C ILE A 10 -7.96 11.86 -28.01
N ARG A 11 -8.05 13.04 -27.38
CA ARG A 11 -7.58 14.31 -27.93
C ARG A 11 -6.10 14.25 -28.33
N TYR A 12 -5.26 13.78 -27.44
CA TYR A 12 -3.82 13.57 -27.71
C TYR A 12 -3.58 12.73 -28.98
N LYS A 13 -4.35 11.66 -29.17
CA LYS A 13 -4.25 10.82 -30.38
C LYS A 13 -4.70 11.54 -31.65
N GLU A 14 -5.75 12.32 -31.56
CA GLU A 14 -6.25 13.11 -32.69
C GLU A 14 -5.21 14.16 -33.12
N ASP A 15 -4.64 14.88 -32.18
CA ASP A 15 -3.61 15.89 -32.43
C ASP A 15 -2.36 15.28 -33.09
N ILE A 16 -1.87 14.15 -32.59
CA ILE A 16 -0.73 13.44 -33.21
C ILE A 16 -1.08 12.97 -34.63
N SER A 17 -2.26 12.44 -34.86
CA SER A 17 -2.66 11.94 -36.17
C SER A 17 -2.74 13.06 -37.21
N GLN A 18 -3.20 14.25 -36.83
CA GLN A 18 -3.23 15.44 -37.67
C GLN A 18 -1.82 15.93 -38.02
N THR A 19 -0.93 15.98 -37.03
CA THR A 19 0.46 16.46 -37.22
C THR A 19 1.25 15.53 -38.14
N ASN A 20 1.04 14.22 -38.10
CA ASN A 20 1.77 13.23 -38.88
C ASN A 20 1.30 13.09 -40.33
N LYS A 21 0.11 13.59 -40.71
CA LYS A 21 -0.38 13.51 -42.08
C LYS A 21 0.47 14.28 -43.10
N ASN A 22 1.31 15.20 -42.65
CA ASN A 22 2.05 16.14 -43.50
C ASN A 22 3.55 15.80 -43.68
N SER A 23 4.05 14.63 -43.26
CA SER A 23 5.50 14.30 -43.34
C SER A 23 5.80 13.15 -44.26
N MET A 24 6.39 13.44 -45.44
CA MET A 24 6.58 12.48 -46.54
C MET A 24 8.04 12.25 -47.01
N SER A 25 9.09 12.58 -46.26
CA SER A 25 10.46 12.24 -46.67
C SER A 25 11.14 11.26 -45.70
N ASN A 26 12.01 10.39 -46.23
CA ASN A 26 12.79 9.42 -45.45
C ASN A 26 14.16 9.93 -45.01
N ASP A 27 14.48 11.18 -45.32
CA ASP A 27 15.74 11.79 -44.93
C ASP A 27 15.58 12.44 -43.53
N PHE A 28 15.86 11.66 -42.50
CA PHE A 28 15.64 12.05 -41.09
C PHE A 28 16.64 13.08 -40.60
N GLU A 29 17.82 13.18 -41.21
CA GLU A 29 18.86 14.13 -40.82
C GLU A 29 18.50 15.58 -41.22
N SER A 30 17.73 15.74 -42.30
CA SER A 30 17.26 17.07 -42.74
C SER A 30 16.07 17.62 -41.98
N TYR A 31 15.44 16.83 -41.09
CA TYR A 31 14.25 17.24 -40.36
C TYR A 31 14.61 18.21 -39.23
N PRO A 32 13.86 19.33 -39.11
CA PRO A 32 13.92 20.14 -37.90
C PRO A 32 13.57 19.30 -36.68
N ARG A 33 14.22 19.57 -35.55
CA ARG A 33 14.07 18.87 -34.26
C ARG A 33 12.60 18.60 -33.90
N ASP A 34 11.75 19.62 -33.99
CA ASP A 34 10.35 19.54 -33.58
C ASP A 34 9.52 18.61 -34.48
N LYS A 35 9.79 18.62 -35.80
CA LYS A 35 9.14 17.69 -36.74
C LYS A 35 9.59 16.26 -36.48
N LEU A 36 10.85 16.04 -36.12
CA LEU A 36 11.37 14.73 -35.77
C LEU A 36 10.70 14.20 -34.50
N ILE A 37 10.54 15.04 -33.47
CA ILE A 37 9.81 14.70 -32.25
C ILE A 37 8.37 14.29 -32.59
N ALA A 38 7.64 15.13 -33.32
CA ALA A 38 6.26 14.87 -33.69
C ALA A 38 6.10 13.56 -34.48
N LYS A 39 7.03 13.25 -35.39
CA LYS A 39 7.03 12.01 -36.18
C LYS A 39 7.15 10.76 -35.33
N PHE A 40 7.93 10.81 -34.24
CA PHE A 40 8.16 9.65 -33.36
C PHE A 40 7.28 9.60 -32.11
N LEU A 41 6.37 10.57 -31.87
CA LEU A 41 5.40 10.51 -30.79
C LEU A 41 4.52 9.24 -30.81
N PRO A 42 4.04 8.72 -31.97
CA PRO A 42 3.29 7.46 -31.99
C PRO A 42 4.08 6.25 -31.50
N LEU A 43 5.42 6.29 -31.59
CA LEU A 43 6.28 5.26 -31.05
C LEU A 43 6.24 5.26 -29.51
N VAL A 44 6.16 6.43 -28.88
CA VAL A 44 6.01 6.57 -27.42
C VAL A 44 4.72 5.93 -26.96
N ASP A 45 3.60 6.26 -27.60
CA ASP A 45 2.28 5.68 -27.30
C ASP A 45 2.29 4.15 -27.39
N ASN A 46 2.85 3.61 -28.46
CA ASN A 46 2.97 2.16 -28.65
C ASN A 46 3.87 1.47 -27.62
N ILE A 47 4.88 2.17 -27.12
CA ILE A 47 5.76 1.65 -26.05
C ILE A 47 5.08 1.77 -24.69
N ALA A 48 4.44 2.89 -24.39
CA ALA A 48 3.75 3.11 -23.11
C ALA A 48 2.64 2.07 -22.89
N LYS A 49 1.88 1.71 -23.91
CA LYS A 49 0.85 0.66 -23.85
C LYS A 49 1.35 -0.74 -23.50
N LYS A 50 2.67 -0.99 -23.64
CA LYS A 50 3.26 -2.27 -23.25
C LYS A 50 3.55 -2.35 -21.74
N PHE A 51 3.45 -1.25 -21.04
CA PHE A 51 3.56 -1.22 -19.58
C PHE A 51 2.20 -1.49 -18.96
N SER A 52 2.19 -2.25 -17.87
CA SER A 52 0.99 -2.46 -17.09
C SER A 52 0.63 -1.18 -16.34
N THR A 53 -0.64 -0.80 -16.39
CA THR A 53 -1.20 0.34 -15.64
C THR A 53 -1.96 -0.11 -14.39
N THR A 54 -1.74 -1.35 -13.92
CA THR A 54 -2.29 -1.81 -12.65
C THR A 54 -1.64 -1.07 -11.50
N THR A 55 -2.39 -0.83 -10.41
CA THR A 55 -1.90 -0.17 -9.20
C THR A 55 -0.65 -0.86 -8.64
N GLN A 56 -0.57 -2.20 -8.76
CA GLN A 56 0.59 -2.96 -8.32
C GLN A 56 1.86 -2.67 -9.14
N ALA A 57 1.72 -2.39 -10.45
CA ALA A 57 2.86 -2.16 -11.35
C ALA A 57 3.29 -0.69 -11.39
N CYS A 58 2.33 0.22 -11.61
CA CYS A 58 2.57 1.65 -11.83
C CYS A 58 2.18 2.53 -10.64
N GLY A 59 1.53 1.96 -9.60
CA GLY A 59 1.08 2.73 -8.45
C GLY A 59 0.03 3.76 -8.83
N VAL A 60 0.31 5.01 -8.54
CA VAL A 60 -0.56 6.15 -8.85
C VAL A 60 -0.49 6.64 -10.29
N LEU A 61 0.49 6.16 -11.08
CA LEU A 61 0.72 6.61 -12.46
C LEU A 61 -0.31 6.03 -13.41
N ASP A 62 -0.79 6.88 -14.30
CA ASP A 62 -1.73 6.62 -15.36
C ASP A 62 -1.01 6.42 -16.71
N ILE A 63 -1.70 5.92 -17.73
CA ILE A 63 -1.16 5.76 -19.10
C ILE A 63 -0.69 7.11 -19.68
N THR A 64 -1.38 8.19 -19.38
CA THR A 64 -1.02 9.54 -19.82
C THR A 64 0.29 10.00 -19.19
N ASP A 65 0.55 9.67 -17.92
CA ASP A 65 1.80 9.96 -17.25
C ASP A 65 2.96 9.19 -17.88
N LEU A 66 2.74 7.91 -18.20
CA LEU A 66 3.75 7.09 -18.88
C LEU A 66 4.09 7.64 -20.27
N ILE A 67 3.09 8.12 -21.00
CA ILE A 67 3.29 8.76 -22.31
C ILE A 67 4.08 10.06 -22.14
N GLN A 68 3.77 10.89 -21.15
CA GLN A 68 4.51 12.12 -20.88
C GLN A 68 5.97 11.86 -20.54
N HIS A 69 6.24 10.95 -19.63
CA HIS A 69 7.61 10.55 -19.28
C HIS A 69 8.35 9.90 -20.46
N GLY A 70 7.64 9.13 -21.27
CA GLY A 70 8.16 8.58 -22.52
C GLY A 70 8.50 9.66 -23.54
N SER A 71 7.67 10.71 -23.66
CA SER A 71 7.89 11.86 -24.53
C SER A 71 9.11 12.67 -24.11
N ILE A 72 9.30 12.89 -22.80
CA ILE A 72 10.54 13.49 -22.28
C ILE A 72 11.76 12.65 -22.68
N GLY A 73 11.67 11.32 -22.53
CA GLY A 73 12.70 10.39 -22.93
C GLY A 73 13.00 10.43 -24.43
N LEU A 74 11.98 10.60 -25.28
CA LEU A 74 12.09 10.78 -26.72
C LEU A 74 12.84 12.07 -27.05
N ILE A 75 12.46 13.21 -26.46
CA ILE A 75 13.09 14.52 -26.68
C ILE A 75 14.58 14.45 -26.35
N ILE A 76 14.93 13.96 -25.16
CA ILE A 76 16.33 13.80 -24.74
C ILE A 76 17.09 12.84 -25.65
N ALA A 77 16.44 11.81 -26.17
CA ALA A 77 17.07 10.85 -27.07
C ALA A 77 17.33 11.46 -28.45
N ILE A 78 16.42 12.29 -28.99
CA ILE A 78 16.59 13.00 -30.26
C ILE A 78 17.75 13.97 -30.17
N ASP A 79 17.88 14.71 -29.07
CA ASP A 79 18.99 15.65 -28.85
C ASP A 79 20.36 14.96 -28.76
N LYS A 80 20.37 13.64 -28.52
CA LYS A 80 21.59 12.81 -28.40
C LYS A 80 21.81 11.86 -29.59
N ILE A 81 21.14 12.09 -30.72
CA ILE A 81 21.32 11.26 -31.90
C ILE A 81 22.68 11.57 -32.54
N GLU A 82 23.49 10.53 -32.71
CA GLU A 82 24.72 10.56 -33.51
C GLU A 82 24.40 10.08 -34.91
N TRP A 83 24.18 11.03 -35.83
CA TRP A 83 23.78 10.74 -37.21
C TRP A 83 24.81 9.93 -37.97
N THR A 84 26.08 10.11 -37.70
CA THR A 84 27.19 9.38 -38.35
C THR A 84 27.08 7.86 -38.10
N THR A 85 26.67 7.46 -36.93
CA THR A 85 26.51 6.02 -36.58
C THR A 85 25.24 5.43 -37.18
N LEU A 86 24.17 6.22 -37.28
CA LEU A 86 22.87 5.76 -37.78
C LEU A 86 22.79 5.76 -39.31
N SER A 87 23.48 6.68 -39.99
CA SER A 87 23.52 6.72 -41.45
C SER A 87 24.27 5.55 -42.09
N ALA A 88 25.15 4.88 -41.33
CA ALA A 88 25.84 3.67 -41.80
C ALA A 88 24.94 2.42 -41.82
N SER A 89 23.71 2.49 -41.29
CA SER A 89 22.79 1.35 -41.25
C SER A 89 22.06 1.17 -42.58
N VAL A 90 21.83 -0.07 -43.00
CA VAL A 90 21.08 -0.44 -44.21
C VAL A 90 19.62 0.06 -44.15
N ASP A 91 19.05 0.11 -42.94
CA ASP A 91 17.68 0.58 -42.70
C ASP A 91 17.73 1.64 -41.58
N GLN A 92 17.85 2.91 -41.97
CA GLN A 92 17.95 4.04 -41.08
C GLN A 92 16.72 4.17 -40.16
N GLU A 93 15.53 3.97 -40.69
CA GLU A 93 14.30 4.12 -39.91
C GLU A 93 14.22 3.09 -38.77
N LYS A 94 14.57 1.85 -39.05
CA LYS A 94 14.61 0.77 -38.08
C LYS A 94 15.68 0.99 -37.03
N ALA A 95 16.85 1.48 -37.43
CA ALA A 95 17.94 1.81 -36.51
C ALA A 95 17.54 2.94 -35.56
N ILE A 96 16.95 4.02 -36.06
CA ILE A 96 16.45 5.15 -35.26
C ILE A 96 15.36 4.67 -34.31
N LYS A 97 14.34 3.94 -34.77
CA LYS A 97 13.28 3.38 -33.95
C LYS A 97 13.82 2.49 -32.83
N SER A 98 14.84 1.67 -33.13
CA SER A 98 15.48 0.82 -32.13
C SER A 98 16.20 1.62 -31.05
N PHE A 99 16.97 2.63 -31.46
CA PHE A 99 17.69 3.54 -30.56
C PHE A 99 16.70 4.28 -29.65
N LEU A 100 15.70 4.94 -30.23
CA LEU A 100 14.68 5.70 -29.50
C LEU A 100 13.89 4.80 -28.54
N SER A 101 13.49 3.59 -28.96
CA SER A 101 12.73 2.66 -28.15
C SER A 101 13.44 2.28 -26.85
N LYS A 102 14.76 2.08 -26.89
CA LYS A 102 15.54 1.78 -25.68
C LYS A 102 15.51 2.93 -24.68
N ARG A 103 15.67 4.18 -25.18
CA ARG A 103 15.69 5.41 -24.35
C ARG A 103 14.31 5.69 -23.78
N ILE A 104 13.24 5.59 -24.59
CA ILE A 104 11.85 5.77 -24.16
C ILE A 104 11.51 4.76 -23.06
N LYS A 105 11.79 3.47 -23.26
CA LYS A 105 11.56 2.43 -22.24
C LYS A 105 12.31 2.72 -20.94
N GLY A 106 13.56 3.16 -21.05
CA GLY A 106 14.38 3.51 -19.87
C GLY A 106 13.80 4.69 -19.10
N SER A 107 13.31 5.72 -19.81
CA SER A 107 12.67 6.89 -19.20
C SER A 107 11.38 6.51 -18.46
N ILE A 108 10.50 5.73 -19.12
CA ILE A 108 9.25 5.27 -18.51
C ILE A 108 9.53 4.43 -17.25
N ARG A 109 10.46 3.47 -17.32
CA ARG A 109 10.81 2.64 -16.15
C ARG A 109 11.31 3.47 -14.99
N ARG A 110 12.22 4.42 -15.25
CA ARG A 110 12.73 5.32 -14.20
C ARG A 110 11.62 6.17 -13.61
N ALA A 111 10.69 6.67 -14.43
CA ALA A 111 9.55 7.43 -13.96
C ALA A 111 8.64 6.60 -13.04
N ILE A 112 8.37 5.35 -13.41
CA ILE A 112 7.63 4.41 -12.56
C ILE A 112 8.36 4.20 -11.24
N ASP A 113 9.66 3.95 -11.28
CA ASP A 113 10.46 3.71 -10.07
C ASP A 113 10.43 4.89 -9.10
N ILE A 114 10.46 6.12 -9.62
CA ILE A 114 10.50 7.35 -8.81
C ILE A 114 9.11 7.75 -8.31
N ASN A 115 8.10 7.69 -9.16
CA ASN A 115 6.79 8.33 -8.93
C ASN A 115 5.65 7.34 -8.64
N ARG A 116 5.93 6.07 -8.58
CA ARG A 116 4.92 5.02 -8.42
C ARG A 116 4.20 5.07 -7.08
N GLY A 117 4.91 5.40 -6.00
CA GLY A 117 4.40 5.37 -4.64
C GLY A 117 4.15 6.76 -4.07
N ALA A 118 3.27 6.84 -3.06
CA ALA A 118 3.10 8.05 -2.25
C ALA A 118 4.33 8.29 -1.36
N ILE A 119 5.06 7.21 -1.00
CA ILE A 119 6.34 7.28 -0.30
C ILE A 119 7.46 7.02 -1.30
N TYR A 120 8.40 7.95 -1.38
CA TYR A 120 9.57 7.84 -2.26
C TYR A 120 10.54 6.76 -1.76
N ILE A 121 10.83 5.79 -2.63
CA ILE A 121 11.86 4.76 -2.39
C ILE A 121 13.05 5.07 -3.32
N PRO A 122 14.27 5.23 -2.80
CA PRO A 122 15.45 5.48 -3.62
C PRO A 122 15.70 4.37 -4.66
N GLU A 123 16.13 4.74 -5.87
CA GLU A 123 16.34 3.82 -7.00
C GLU A 123 17.27 2.64 -6.65
N HIS A 124 18.33 2.89 -5.87
CA HIS A 124 19.26 1.83 -5.46
C HIS A 124 18.57 0.74 -4.61
N LYS A 125 17.63 1.12 -3.72
CA LYS A 125 16.84 0.16 -2.94
C LYS A 125 15.89 -0.65 -3.81
N LEU A 126 15.28 -0.05 -4.81
CA LEU A 126 14.45 -0.77 -5.79
C LEU A 126 15.28 -1.78 -6.61
N ILE A 127 16.53 -1.42 -6.94
CA ILE A 127 17.46 -2.33 -7.63
C ILE A 127 17.84 -3.52 -6.70
N GLU A 128 18.07 -3.26 -5.41
CA GLU A 128 18.31 -4.32 -4.42
C GLU A 128 17.14 -5.29 -4.34
N ILE A 129 15.91 -4.77 -4.18
CA ILE A 129 14.68 -5.59 -4.14
C ILE A 129 14.55 -6.49 -5.38
N ARG A 130 14.84 -5.93 -6.57
CA ARG A 130 14.79 -6.71 -7.83
C ARG A 130 15.87 -7.77 -7.92
N LYS A 131 17.09 -7.49 -7.43
CA LYS A 131 18.20 -8.46 -7.44
C LYS A 131 17.96 -9.61 -6.47
N ASP A 132 17.34 -9.33 -5.35
CA ASP A 132 17.06 -10.31 -4.29
C ASP A 132 15.87 -11.22 -4.61
N ASN A 133 15.14 -10.94 -5.72
CA ASN A 133 13.95 -11.68 -6.17
C ASN A 133 12.88 -11.85 -5.07
N GLY A 134 12.74 -10.88 -4.20
CA GLY A 134 11.71 -10.86 -3.16
C GLY A 134 11.98 -11.78 -1.97
N LYS A 135 13.22 -12.20 -1.72
CA LYS A 135 13.58 -13.01 -0.56
C LYS A 135 13.52 -12.24 0.75
N ASP A 136 13.87 -10.97 0.73
CA ASP A 136 13.73 -10.10 1.90
C ASP A 136 12.28 -9.57 2.01
N HIS A 137 11.52 -10.21 2.90
CA HIS A 137 10.12 -9.83 3.15
C HIS A 137 9.96 -8.39 3.64
N THR A 138 10.93 -7.83 4.35
CA THR A 138 10.90 -6.45 4.86
C THR A 138 10.98 -5.46 3.72
N MET A 139 11.88 -5.69 2.76
CA MET A 139 12.02 -4.86 1.57
C MET A 139 10.80 -4.97 0.64
N VAL A 140 10.25 -6.17 0.50
CA VAL A 140 9.01 -6.39 -0.27
C VAL A 140 7.84 -5.65 0.37
N ALA A 141 7.67 -5.73 1.69
CA ALA A 141 6.65 -5.01 2.42
C ALA A 141 6.80 -3.48 2.25
N MET A 142 8.01 -2.94 2.34
CA MET A 142 8.29 -1.52 2.09
C MET A 142 7.85 -1.10 0.68
N PHE A 143 8.11 -1.95 -0.32
CA PHE A 143 7.73 -1.69 -1.70
C PHE A 143 6.20 -1.60 -1.89
N PHE A 144 5.44 -2.53 -1.30
CA PHE A 144 3.97 -2.52 -1.39
C PHE A 144 3.34 -1.44 -0.52
N ASN A 145 3.85 -1.20 0.68
CA ASN A 145 3.34 -0.17 1.60
C ASN A 145 3.64 1.27 1.16
N SER A 146 4.41 1.45 0.09
CA SER A 146 4.64 2.79 -0.49
C SER A 146 3.43 3.34 -1.25
N ILE A 147 2.44 2.50 -1.53
CA ILE A 147 1.20 2.88 -2.24
C ILE A 147 0.08 2.99 -1.22
N PHE A 148 -0.59 4.15 -1.19
CA PHE A 148 -1.75 4.34 -0.33
C PHE A 148 -3.03 4.03 -1.09
N LEU A 149 -3.97 3.42 -0.41
CA LEU A 149 -5.33 3.19 -0.89
C LEU A 149 -6.25 4.30 -0.37
N SER A 150 -7.32 4.58 -1.10
CA SER A 150 -8.35 5.51 -0.62
C SER A 150 -9.22 4.83 0.44
N ILE A 151 -9.47 5.51 1.56
CA ILE A 151 -10.39 5.02 2.59
C ILE A 151 -11.83 4.95 2.06
N ASP A 152 -12.18 5.85 1.12
CA ASP A 152 -13.51 5.91 0.50
C ASP A 152 -13.65 4.94 -0.70
N GLU A 153 -12.63 4.14 -1.01
CA GLU A 153 -12.69 3.19 -2.11
C GLU A 153 -13.62 2.02 -1.73
N GLN A 154 -14.61 1.77 -2.57
CA GLN A 154 -15.49 0.61 -2.43
C GLN A 154 -14.72 -0.67 -2.73
N ILE A 155 -14.83 -1.66 -1.84
CA ILE A 155 -14.10 -2.92 -1.96
C ILE A 155 -14.71 -3.80 -3.05
N ASN A 156 -16.03 -3.77 -3.17
CA ASN A 156 -16.79 -4.48 -4.20
C ASN A 156 -17.85 -3.56 -4.79
N ASP A 157 -18.16 -3.73 -6.09
CA ASP A 157 -19.20 -2.94 -6.78
C ASP A 157 -20.63 -3.22 -6.22
N ASP A 158 -20.83 -4.34 -5.50
CA ASP A 158 -22.11 -4.78 -4.96
C ASP A 158 -22.30 -4.47 -3.46
N ASP A 159 -21.23 -4.08 -2.73
CA ASP A 159 -21.28 -3.76 -1.31
C ASP A 159 -21.23 -2.25 -1.09
N GLU A 160 -22.17 -1.72 -0.29
CA GLU A 160 -22.14 -0.32 0.17
C GLU A 160 -21.01 -0.06 1.18
N ASP A 161 -20.27 -1.10 1.60
CA ASP A 161 -19.23 -1.03 2.61
C ASP A 161 -17.92 -0.50 2.03
N ASN A 162 -17.50 0.66 2.51
CA ASN A 162 -16.22 1.27 2.21
C ASN A 162 -15.11 0.67 3.08
N MET A 163 -13.85 0.85 2.66
CA MET A 163 -12.68 0.43 3.43
C MET A 163 -12.65 1.03 4.86
N LEU A 164 -13.32 2.16 5.08
CA LEU A 164 -13.48 2.81 6.36
C LEU A 164 -14.09 1.88 7.43
N TYR A 165 -15.05 1.03 7.07
CA TYR A 165 -15.71 0.11 8.01
C TYR A 165 -14.81 -1.04 8.48
N GLN A 166 -13.68 -1.28 7.81
CA GLN A 166 -12.70 -2.29 8.22
C GLN A 166 -11.66 -1.76 9.20
N ILE A 167 -11.60 -0.45 9.41
CA ILE A 167 -10.65 0.17 10.34
C ILE A 167 -11.27 0.13 11.74
N PRO A 168 -10.65 -0.60 12.69
CA PRO A 168 -11.16 -0.64 14.05
C PRO A 168 -11.03 0.75 14.70
N ASP A 169 -12.11 1.20 15.33
CA ASP A 169 -12.09 2.40 16.15
C ASP A 169 -11.27 2.12 17.42
N GLN A 170 -10.18 2.85 17.58
CA GLN A 170 -9.32 2.77 18.77
C GLN A 170 -9.63 3.89 19.78
N SER A 171 -10.68 4.67 19.55
CA SER A 171 -11.09 5.66 20.52
C SER A 171 -11.48 4.97 21.83
N GLU A 172 -10.92 5.42 22.94
CA GLU A 172 -11.29 4.93 24.26
C GLU A 172 -12.78 5.22 24.48
N VAL A 173 -13.54 4.18 24.81
CA VAL A 173 -14.93 4.31 25.16
C VAL A 173 -15.02 5.25 26.38
N TYR A 174 -15.81 6.30 26.26
CA TYR A 174 -15.90 7.42 27.21
C TYR A 174 -16.07 7.03 28.70
N ASN A 175 -16.38 5.77 28.98
CA ASN A 175 -16.72 5.25 30.31
C ASN A 175 -15.81 4.14 30.84
N VAL A 176 -14.61 3.92 30.30
CA VAL A 176 -13.71 2.84 30.77
C VAL A 176 -13.42 2.98 32.27
N GLY A 177 -13.26 4.21 32.78
CA GLY A 177 -13.05 4.47 34.20
C GLY A 177 -14.25 4.11 35.09
N LEU A 178 -15.47 4.48 34.66
CA LEU A 178 -16.70 4.13 35.34
C LEU A 178 -17.00 2.63 35.29
N MET A 179 -16.77 2.02 34.16
CA MET A 179 -16.91 0.58 33.95
C MET A 179 -15.94 -0.19 34.85
N ASN A 180 -14.68 0.21 34.94
CA ASN A 180 -13.70 -0.41 35.83
C ASN A 180 -14.08 -0.26 37.32
N LEU A 181 -14.58 0.90 37.74
CA LEU A 181 -15.08 1.11 39.10
C LEU A 181 -16.28 0.21 39.40
N TYR A 182 -17.23 0.15 38.47
CA TYR A 182 -18.41 -0.71 38.59
C TYR A 182 -18.03 -2.19 38.68
N LEU A 183 -17.20 -2.67 37.76
CA LEU A 183 -16.70 -4.05 37.75
C LEU A 183 -15.96 -4.38 39.06
N THR A 184 -15.09 -3.49 39.51
CA THR A 184 -14.35 -3.68 40.77
C THR A 184 -15.29 -3.82 41.97
N SER A 185 -16.34 -3.00 42.04
CA SER A 185 -17.32 -3.06 43.11
C SER A 185 -18.15 -4.34 43.05
N LEU A 186 -18.55 -4.75 41.85
CA LEU A 186 -19.33 -5.97 41.61
C LEU A 186 -18.51 -7.23 41.92
N LEU A 187 -17.25 -7.28 41.53
CA LEU A 187 -16.34 -8.37 41.88
C LEU A 187 -16.13 -8.52 43.36
N LYS A 188 -15.89 -7.41 44.08
CA LYS A 188 -15.75 -7.41 45.55
C LYS A 188 -16.99 -7.88 46.30
N LYS A 189 -18.17 -7.68 45.73
CA LYS A 189 -19.43 -8.11 46.33
C LYS A 189 -19.67 -9.62 46.23
N HIS A 190 -19.20 -10.27 45.17
CA HIS A 190 -19.53 -11.66 44.85
C HIS A 190 -18.38 -12.65 44.99
N LEU A 191 -17.14 -12.15 45.12
CA LEU A 191 -15.92 -12.98 45.18
C LEU A 191 -15.20 -12.82 46.50
N ASP A 192 -14.46 -13.88 46.85
CA ASP A 192 -13.54 -13.84 47.98
C ASP A 192 -12.29 -13.01 47.61
N ASP A 193 -11.59 -12.46 48.63
CA ASP A 193 -10.40 -11.61 48.40
C ASP A 193 -9.36 -12.25 47.50
N ARG A 194 -9.15 -13.56 47.61
CA ARG A 194 -8.20 -14.30 46.71
C ARG A 194 -8.71 -14.41 45.29
N GLU A 195 -9.97 -14.71 45.09
CA GLU A 195 -10.60 -14.82 43.78
C GLU A 195 -10.62 -13.46 43.08
N PHE A 196 -10.93 -12.41 43.83
CA PHE A 196 -10.89 -11.03 43.36
C PHE A 196 -9.49 -10.63 42.87
N GLU A 197 -8.45 -10.84 43.71
CA GLU A 197 -7.08 -10.49 43.30
C GLU A 197 -6.59 -11.30 42.09
N VAL A 198 -6.93 -12.57 42.00
CA VAL A 198 -6.60 -13.39 40.81
C VAL A 198 -7.26 -12.83 39.55
N LEU A 199 -8.52 -12.44 39.59
CA LEU A 199 -9.20 -11.86 38.42
C LEU A 199 -8.65 -10.47 38.10
N ARG A 200 -8.48 -9.62 39.13
CA ARG A 200 -7.92 -8.28 38.99
C ARG A 200 -6.59 -8.27 38.26
N LEU A 201 -5.64 -9.09 38.71
CA LEU A 201 -4.32 -9.23 38.09
C LEU A 201 -4.33 -9.93 36.73
N SER A 202 -5.23 -10.91 36.53
CA SER A 202 -5.33 -11.64 35.27
C SER A 202 -5.86 -10.80 34.12
N TYR A 203 -6.79 -9.89 34.40
CA TYR A 203 -7.44 -9.03 33.40
C TYR A 203 -6.88 -7.60 33.38
N GLY A 204 -6.14 -7.20 34.43
CA GLY A 204 -5.56 -5.86 34.49
C GLY A 204 -6.62 -4.77 34.75
N LEU A 205 -7.54 -4.98 35.69
CA LEU A 205 -8.70 -4.08 35.91
C LEU A 205 -8.31 -2.68 36.36
N ASP A 206 -7.27 -2.54 37.18
CA ASP A 206 -6.72 -1.27 37.65
C ASP A 206 -5.18 -1.31 37.78
N CYS A 207 -4.59 -2.30 37.10
CA CYS A 207 -3.16 -2.56 37.10
C CYS A 207 -2.78 -3.22 35.76
N ASP A 208 -1.50 -3.40 35.51
CA ASP A 208 -1.01 -4.14 34.35
C ASP A 208 -1.41 -5.61 34.45
N LYS A 209 -1.71 -6.19 33.28
CA LYS A 209 -2.06 -7.61 33.15
C LYS A 209 -0.84 -8.48 33.46
N HIS A 210 -1.04 -9.46 34.36
CA HIS A 210 0.00 -10.37 34.81
C HIS A 210 -0.23 -11.80 34.31
N SER A 211 0.86 -12.53 34.12
CA SER A 211 0.82 -13.95 33.79
C SER A 211 0.47 -14.80 35.04
N ALA A 212 0.01 -16.04 34.83
CA ALA A 212 -0.38 -16.92 35.94
C ALA A 212 0.79 -17.21 36.90
N ASN A 213 2.03 -17.24 36.42
CA ASN A 213 3.23 -17.43 37.25
C ASN A 213 3.49 -16.21 38.13
N GLU A 214 3.43 -15.01 37.57
CA GLU A 214 3.61 -13.75 38.30
C GLU A 214 2.51 -13.56 39.36
N ILE A 215 1.28 -13.97 39.07
CA ILE A 215 0.16 -13.93 40.04
C ILE A 215 0.43 -14.92 41.17
N ALA A 216 0.93 -16.12 40.87
CA ALA A 216 1.28 -17.09 41.92
C ALA A 216 2.35 -16.58 42.85
N ASP A 217 3.39 -15.92 42.31
CA ASP A 217 4.48 -15.32 43.04
C ASP A 217 3.97 -14.18 43.95
N LYS A 218 3.09 -13.29 43.41
CA LYS A 218 2.49 -12.17 44.18
C LYS A 218 1.58 -12.62 45.29
N LEU A 219 0.86 -13.71 45.11
CA LEU A 219 -0.08 -14.25 46.12
C LEU A 219 0.58 -15.31 47.01
N ASN A 220 1.88 -15.51 46.93
CA ASN A 220 2.66 -16.49 47.69
C ASN A 220 2.06 -17.92 47.59
N ILE A 221 1.64 -18.32 46.39
CA ILE A 221 1.12 -19.64 46.14
C ILE A 221 2.29 -20.54 45.72
N GLU A 222 2.87 -21.28 46.64
CA GLU A 222 4.01 -22.14 46.37
C GLU A 222 3.56 -23.52 45.84
N GLY A 223 4.41 -24.10 44.99
CA GLY A 223 4.27 -25.48 44.46
C GLY A 223 4.44 -25.60 42.96
N THR A 224 4.85 -26.77 42.49
CA THR A 224 5.10 -27.09 41.09
C THR A 224 3.88 -26.92 40.16
N SER A 225 2.68 -26.79 40.72
CA SER A 225 1.42 -26.60 39.99
C SER A 225 0.74 -25.27 40.30
N ALA A 226 1.49 -24.25 40.72
CA ALA A 226 0.95 -22.96 41.12
C ALA A 226 0.10 -22.31 40.01
N TYR A 227 0.56 -22.36 38.76
CA TYR A 227 -0.19 -21.84 37.61
C TYR A 227 -1.52 -22.57 37.34
N VAL A 228 -1.58 -23.89 37.66
CA VAL A 228 -2.82 -24.67 37.53
C VAL A 228 -3.84 -24.21 38.57
N ARG A 229 -3.38 -24.01 39.81
CA ARG A 229 -4.24 -23.48 40.91
C ARG A 229 -4.80 -22.09 40.58
N ILE A 230 -3.99 -21.20 40.01
CA ILE A 230 -4.47 -19.88 39.54
C ILE A 230 -5.55 -20.06 38.47
N SER A 231 -5.36 -20.96 37.50
CA SER A 231 -6.33 -21.25 36.47
C SER A 231 -7.64 -21.85 37.02
N GLU A 232 -7.54 -22.69 38.06
CA GLU A 232 -8.71 -23.27 38.73
C GLU A 232 -9.48 -22.20 39.52
N ILE A 233 -8.79 -21.34 40.30
CA ILE A 233 -9.38 -20.22 41.05
C ILE A 233 -10.09 -19.28 40.05
N LYS A 234 -9.43 -18.93 38.94
CA LYS A 234 -10.02 -18.10 37.90
C LYS A 234 -11.31 -18.70 37.34
N LYS A 235 -11.34 -20.02 37.02
CA LYS A 235 -12.54 -20.70 36.54
C LYS A 235 -13.66 -20.72 37.58
N GLN A 236 -13.34 -20.96 38.85
CA GLN A 236 -14.31 -20.96 39.98
C GLN A 236 -14.90 -19.56 40.16
N ALA A 237 -14.06 -18.53 40.14
CA ALA A 237 -14.50 -17.13 40.28
C ALA A 237 -15.43 -16.72 39.13
N ILE A 238 -15.09 -17.06 37.89
CA ILE A 238 -15.94 -16.78 36.73
C ILE A 238 -17.28 -17.53 36.84
N LYS A 239 -17.27 -18.78 37.27
CA LYS A 239 -18.49 -19.54 37.46
C LYS A 239 -19.38 -18.92 38.52
N LYS A 240 -18.81 -18.51 39.67
CA LYS A 240 -19.57 -17.81 40.75
C LYS A 240 -20.22 -16.52 40.21
N LEU A 241 -19.51 -15.77 39.35
CA LEU A 241 -20.06 -14.57 38.75
C LEU A 241 -21.21 -14.87 37.80
N ILE A 242 -21.08 -15.89 36.93
CA ILE A 242 -22.13 -16.30 36.00
C ILE A 242 -23.41 -16.75 36.78
N ASP A 243 -23.23 -17.45 37.91
CA ASP A 243 -24.33 -17.97 38.69
C ASP A 243 -25.02 -16.85 39.55
N ASN A 244 -24.34 -15.76 39.89
CA ASN A 244 -24.82 -14.73 40.80
C ASN A 244 -25.10 -13.34 40.21
N VAL A 245 -24.64 -13.09 38.98
CA VAL A 245 -24.77 -11.79 38.29
C VAL A 245 -25.61 -11.94 37.04
N GLU A 246 -26.68 -11.17 36.91
CA GLU A 246 -27.47 -11.12 35.70
C GLU A 246 -26.70 -10.36 34.57
N PRO A 247 -26.67 -10.90 33.37
CA PRO A 247 -25.99 -10.26 32.22
C PRO A 247 -26.48 -8.83 31.95
N SER A 248 -27.77 -8.55 32.21
CA SER A 248 -28.37 -7.24 32.03
C SER A 248 -27.69 -6.14 32.87
N GLN A 249 -27.14 -6.48 34.01
CA GLN A 249 -26.45 -5.50 34.90
C GLN A 249 -25.12 -5.00 34.34
N VAL A 250 -24.54 -5.71 33.37
CA VAL A 250 -23.26 -5.37 32.75
C VAL A 250 -23.44 -4.75 31.36
N LEU A 251 -24.51 -5.16 30.64
CA LEU A 251 -24.79 -4.70 29.28
C LEU A 251 -25.01 -3.19 29.16
N ASP A 252 -25.53 -2.54 30.19
CA ASP A 252 -25.77 -1.09 30.22
C ASP A 252 -24.44 -0.26 30.26
N TYR A 253 -23.29 -0.92 30.47
CA TYR A 253 -21.96 -0.30 30.58
C TYR A 253 -21.02 -0.75 29.44
N LEU A 254 -21.46 -1.62 28.54
CA LEU A 254 -20.74 -2.07 27.35
C LEU A 254 -21.18 -1.30 26.11
#